data_9116df643cbf1a11fd00bc778ddee842
#
_entry.id   9116df643cbf1a11fd00bc778ddee842
#
_cell.length_a   1.000
_cell.length_b   1.000
_cell.length_c   1.000
_cell.angle_alpha   90.00
_cell.angle_beta   90.00
_cell.angle_gamma   90.00
#
_symmetry.space_group_name_H-M   'P 1'
#
loop_
_entity.id
_entity.type
_entity.pdbx_description
1 polymer ?
#
loop_
_entity_poly.entity_id
_entity_poly.type
_entity_poly.pdbx_seq_one_letter_code
_entity_poly.pdbx_strand_id
1 'polypeptide(L)'
;MLIIDKNLLENYYDKNRIWQGIPGIEVTKNGRIFSAFYTGGSDEETGNYIVLLKSDDGVNFSEPIAAVYKENARCFDECIWIDPLGRLWLIWSVMPDNAVYGVICENPDAKELEWGEEFLIGYDVMLNKPIVLSTGEWLFPISVWGERVWSWMPERRTKQGELGAFVYRTTDAGKTFEKLGKVVHPDHAYDEHMLIELKDYRIMMLTRTMNGIGVSYSYNRGETWTTPGDSGLGGGNSRFHIRRLKSGNILLVIGGENRKGLTAMISEDECKTWKHKFVLDEREQVSYPDAVESDDGYIYITYDRERGCGKRNFDEVYASAREILYAKITEADIAADEIVTQGSALKRIISKLGKYEGEEYSFEDKPRLKELVPYFAVGNKNEILEKIFEYFYRELKPALTVDEHKILDNLTDELDCGENKEQIVYKITRLLYNAERNDKTDVADLTKKLILENLPNKLSEEKIAENLSIGRDYLHYRFKMQTGITVEKYIDVLEDIKQADK
;
A
#
# COMPACT_ATOMS: atom_id res chain seq x y z
N MET A 1 -15.07 9.88 -22.02
CA MET A 1 -14.56 8.93 -21.00
C MET A 1 -14.62 9.55 -19.60
N LEU A 2 -14.25 10.81 -19.46
CA LEU A 2 -14.37 11.50 -18.17
C LEU A 2 -15.83 11.80 -17.82
N ILE A 3 -16.26 11.47 -16.61
CA ILE A 3 -17.62 11.67 -16.09
C ILE A 3 -17.50 12.59 -14.88
N ILE A 4 -18.18 13.73 -14.93
CA ILE A 4 -18.22 14.75 -13.86
C ILE A 4 -19.65 15.14 -13.48
N ASP A 5 -20.65 14.65 -14.24
CA ASP A 5 -22.07 14.86 -13.91
C ASP A 5 -22.41 14.13 -12.62
N LYS A 6 -22.89 14.88 -11.62
CA LYS A 6 -23.19 14.37 -10.26
C LYS A 6 -24.21 13.23 -10.27
N ASN A 7 -25.19 13.25 -11.17
CA ASN A 7 -26.21 12.20 -11.25
C ASN A 7 -25.61 10.89 -11.82
N LEU A 8 -24.65 11.00 -12.73
CA LEU A 8 -23.94 9.84 -13.27
C LEU A 8 -22.92 9.30 -12.29
N LEU A 9 -22.28 10.15 -11.50
CA LEU A 9 -21.27 9.75 -10.50
C LEU A 9 -21.84 8.84 -9.41
N GLU A 10 -23.14 8.89 -9.13
CA GLU A 10 -23.76 7.98 -8.16
C GLU A 10 -23.60 6.49 -8.52
N ASN A 11 -23.40 6.17 -9.81
CA ASN A 11 -23.13 4.80 -10.25
C ASN A 11 -21.75 4.29 -9.84
N TYR A 12 -20.84 5.19 -9.45
CA TYR A 12 -19.44 4.93 -9.10
C TYR A 12 -19.15 5.04 -7.61
N TYR A 13 -20.17 5.24 -6.76
CA TYR A 13 -20.03 5.33 -5.31
C TYR A 13 -19.69 3.98 -4.68
N ASP A 14 -19.17 3.99 -3.47
CA ASP A 14 -18.67 2.83 -2.72
C ASP A 14 -19.63 1.64 -2.74
N LYS A 15 -20.92 1.90 -2.58
CA LYS A 15 -21.97 0.86 -2.59
C LYS A 15 -22.05 0.03 -3.88
N ASN A 16 -21.47 0.54 -4.97
CA ASN A 16 -21.50 -0.09 -6.31
C ASN A 16 -20.15 -0.72 -6.67
N ARG A 17 -19.16 -0.71 -5.77
CA ARG A 17 -17.80 -1.21 -6.01
C ARG A 17 -17.53 -2.44 -5.17
N ILE A 18 -16.84 -3.43 -5.74
CA ILE A 18 -16.50 -4.69 -5.06
C ILE A 18 -14.98 -4.83 -4.92
N TRP A 19 -14.21 -4.27 -5.85
CA TRP A 19 -12.77 -4.31 -5.92
C TRP A 19 -12.20 -2.90 -6.07
N GLN A 20 -11.02 -2.64 -5.52
CA GLN A 20 -10.28 -1.39 -5.72
C GLN A 20 -8.79 -1.57 -5.45
N GLY A 21 -7.94 -0.77 -6.10
CA GLY A 21 -6.49 -0.83 -5.88
C GLY A 21 -5.70 0.15 -6.74
N ILE A 22 -4.38 0.12 -6.54
CA ILE A 22 -3.38 0.86 -7.33
C ILE A 22 -3.62 2.37 -7.24
N PRO A 23 -3.50 2.97 -6.05
CA PRO A 23 -3.83 4.37 -5.86
C PRO A 23 -2.72 5.33 -6.27
N GLY A 24 -3.13 6.55 -6.65
CA GLY A 24 -2.31 7.75 -6.74
C GLY A 24 -2.74 8.81 -5.72
N ILE A 25 -1.82 9.71 -5.33
CA ILE A 25 -2.08 10.80 -4.38
C ILE A 25 -1.40 12.10 -4.84
N GLU A 26 -2.09 13.22 -4.70
CA GLU A 26 -1.54 14.56 -4.87
C GLU A 26 -2.08 15.51 -3.79
N VAL A 27 -1.28 16.53 -3.48
CA VAL A 27 -1.63 17.56 -2.51
C VAL A 27 -1.38 18.92 -3.12
N THR A 28 -2.42 19.77 -3.14
CA THR A 28 -2.30 21.14 -3.64
C THR A 28 -1.56 22.04 -2.65
N LYS A 29 -1.17 23.22 -3.10
CA LYS A 29 -0.54 24.24 -2.25
C LYS A 29 -1.42 24.66 -1.07
N ASN A 30 -2.74 24.56 -1.22
CA ASN A 30 -3.70 24.90 -0.15
C ASN A 30 -4.01 23.71 0.76
N GLY A 31 -3.34 22.56 0.56
CA GLY A 31 -3.47 21.37 1.40
C GLY A 31 -4.63 20.45 1.02
N ARG A 32 -5.36 20.73 -0.08
CA ARG A 32 -6.35 19.77 -0.60
C ARG A 32 -5.66 18.53 -1.10
N ILE A 33 -6.14 17.36 -0.66
CA ILE A 33 -5.64 16.07 -1.07
C ILE A 33 -6.55 15.51 -2.17
N PHE A 34 -5.94 14.99 -3.22
CA PHE A 34 -6.60 14.18 -4.24
C PHE A 34 -6.08 12.75 -4.17
N SER A 35 -6.96 11.77 -4.33
CA SER A 35 -6.58 10.39 -4.54
C SER A 35 -7.40 9.80 -5.67
N ALA A 36 -6.71 9.15 -6.61
CA ALA A 36 -7.34 8.37 -7.66
C ALA A 36 -6.96 6.90 -7.50
N PHE A 37 -7.84 6.01 -7.92
CA PHE A 37 -7.58 4.58 -8.01
C PHE A 37 -8.58 3.94 -8.96
N TYR A 38 -8.23 2.80 -9.55
CA TYR A 38 -9.21 2.10 -10.35
C TYR A 38 -9.92 1.01 -9.57
N THR A 39 -11.12 0.68 -10.02
CA THR A 39 -12.09 -0.11 -9.30
C THR A 39 -13.08 -0.76 -10.27
N GLY A 40 -14.12 -1.33 -9.75
CA GLY A 40 -15.18 -2.01 -10.51
C GLY A 40 -15.16 -3.49 -10.20
N GLY A 41 -15.93 -4.30 -10.87
CA GLY A 41 -15.91 -5.76 -10.86
C GLY A 41 -15.40 -6.48 -9.63
N SER A 42 -14.98 -7.71 -9.81
CA SER A 42 -14.42 -8.54 -8.73
C SER A 42 -12.90 -8.66 -8.79
N ASP A 43 -12.28 -8.18 -9.86
CA ASP A 43 -10.84 -8.31 -10.12
C ASP A 43 -10.38 -7.25 -11.14
N GLU A 44 -9.14 -7.33 -11.57
CA GLU A 44 -8.55 -6.57 -12.67
C GLU A 44 -9.06 -7.10 -14.01
N GLU A 45 -10.15 -6.52 -14.51
CA GLU A 45 -10.89 -7.05 -15.65
C GLU A 45 -11.52 -5.96 -16.54
N THR A 46 -12.04 -6.36 -17.70
CA THR A 46 -12.86 -5.48 -18.54
C THR A 46 -14.05 -4.96 -17.77
N GLY A 47 -14.32 -3.65 -17.89
CA GLY A 47 -15.35 -2.96 -17.10
C GLY A 47 -14.78 -2.22 -15.90
N ASN A 48 -13.49 -2.37 -15.55
CA ASN A 48 -12.87 -1.51 -14.56
C ASN A 48 -12.87 -0.05 -15.02
N TYR A 49 -12.99 0.83 -14.07
CA TYR A 49 -13.03 2.29 -14.22
C TYR A 49 -12.22 2.96 -13.12
N ILE A 50 -11.90 4.23 -13.31
CA ILE A 50 -11.15 5.03 -12.36
C ILE A 50 -12.09 5.95 -11.62
N VAL A 51 -11.83 6.18 -10.35
CA VAL A 51 -12.48 7.21 -9.53
C VAL A 51 -11.45 8.19 -8.99
N LEU A 52 -11.85 9.45 -8.87
CA LEU A 52 -11.08 10.51 -8.23
C LEU A 52 -11.87 11.03 -7.03
N LEU A 53 -11.24 11.01 -5.87
CA LEU A 53 -11.75 11.53 -4.61
C LEU A 53 -10.93 12.73 -4.17
N LYS A 54 -11.48 13.57 -3.30
CA LYS A 54 -10.76 14.67 -2.65
C LYS A 54 -11.02 14.73 -1.16
N SER A 55 -10.09 15.35 -0.44
CA SER A 55 -10.27 15.75 0.96
C SER A 55 -9.73 17.16 1.16
N ASP A 56 -10.48 18.01 1.85
CA ASP A 56 -10.06 19.36 2.21
C ASP A 56 -9.50 19.42 3.65
N ASP A 57 -9.65 18.37 4.45
CA ASP A 57 -9.22 18.29 5.85
C ASP A 57 -8.18 17.18 6.13
N GLY A 58 -7.88 16.34 5.14
CA GLY A 58 -6.99 15.19 5.27
C GLY A 58 -7.54 14.05 6.14
N VAL A 59 -8.82 14.05 6.45
CA VAL A 59 -9.49 13.02 7.27
C VAL A 59 -10.67 12.43 6.53
N ASN A 60 -11.53 13.30 6.00
CA ASN A 60 -12.75 12.91 5.33
C ASN A 60 -12.58 13.03 3.82
N PHE A 61 -12.66 11.90 3.13
CA PHE A 61 -12.65 11.87 1.67
C PHE A 61 -14.08 11.91 1.12
N SER A 62 -14.25 12.61 0.02
CA SER A 62 -15.52 12.71 -0.69
C SER A 62 -15.90 11.40 -1.35
N GLU A 63 -17.16 11.23 -1.69
CA GLU A 63 -17.53 10.33 -2.80
C GLU A 63 -16.82 10.78 -4.08
N PRO A 64 -16.75 9.94 -5.14
CA PRO A 64 -16.12 10.30 -6.39
C PRO A 64 -16.59 11.64 -6.95
N ILE A 65 -15.63 12.53 -7.21
CA ILE A 65 -15.87 13.84 -7.86
C ILE A 65 -15.66 13.78 -9.37
N ALA A 66 -14.99 12.74 -9.84
CA ALA A 66 -14.87 12.38 -11.24
C ALA A 66 -14.70 10.86 -11.36
N ALA A 67 -15.11 10.31 -12.51
CA ALA A 67 -14.84 8.93 -12.89
C ALA A 67 -14.37 8.88 -14.35
N VAL A 68 -13.57 7.86 -14.68
CA VAL A 68 -13.17 7.58 -16.05
C VAL A 68 -13.67 6.20 -16.42
N TYR A 69 -14.61 6.14 -17.36
CA TYR A 69 -15.22 4.91 -17.82
C TYR A 69 -15.31 4.87 -19.35
N LYS A 70 -15.08 3.69 -19.92
CA LYS A 70 -15.31 3.39 -21.32
C LYS A 70 -16.00 2.03 -21.43
N GLU A 71 -17.10 1.97 -22.18
CA GLU A 71 -17.82 0.73 -22.42
C GLU A 71 -16.95 -0.31 -23.14
N ASN A 72 -17.05 -1.57 -22.72
CA ASN A 72 -16.27 -2.71 -23.27
C ASN A 72 -14.75 -2.52 -23.20
N ALA A 73 -14.28 -1.71 -22.25
CA ALA A 73 -12.87 -1.45 -22.03
C ALA A 73 -12.50 -1.61 -20.54
N ARG A 74 -11.23 -1.62 -20.26
CA ARG A 74 -10.67 -1.45 -18.93
C ARG A 74 -9.96 -0.10 -18.90
N CYS A 75 -10.39 0.80 -18.02
CA CYS A 75 -9.66 2.00 -17.64
C CYS A 75 -8.92 1.69 -16.34
N PHE A 76 -7.60 1.82 -16.32
CA PHE A 76 -6.75 1.31 -15.23
C PHE A 76 -5.41 2.04 -15.14
N ASP A 77 -4.64 1.72 -14.11
CA ASP A 77 -3.30 2.24 -13.89
C ASP A 77 -3.26 3.75 -14.07
N GLU A 78 -4.07 4.42 -13.25
CA GLU A 78 -4.12 5.87 -13.26
C GLU A 78 -2.91 6.47 -12.56
N CYS A 79 -2.60 7.68 -12.97
CA CYS A 79 -1.63 8.55 -12.33
C CYS A 79 -2.26 9.93 -12.15
N ILE A 80 -2.18 10.48 -10.96
CA ILE A 80 -2.46 11.90 -10.74
C ILE A 80 -1.16 12.63 -10.47
N TRP A 81 -1.05 13.83 -11.00
CA TRP A 81 0.17 14.62 -10.91
C TRP A 81 -0.14 16.11 -10.95
N ILE A 82 0.42 16.86 -10.00
CA ILE A 82 0.41 18.33 -10.08
C ILE A 82 1.71 18.77 -10.73
N ASP A 83 1.57 19.40 -11.90
CA ASP A 83 2.70 19.86 -12.69
C ASP A 83 3.33 21.16 -12.13
N PRO A 84 4.50 21.59 -12.65
CA PRO A 84 5.17 22.82 -12.21
C PRO A 84 4.34 24.10 -12.38
N LEU A 85 3.29 24.06 -13.20
CA LEU A 85 2.36 25.19 -13.38
C LEU A 85 1.21 25.17 -12.37
N GLY A 86 1.14 24.15 -11.51
CA GLY A 86 0.11 23.98 -10.49
C GLY A 86 -1.18 23.35 -11.00
N ARG A 87 -1.18 22.75 -12.18
CA ARG A 87 -2.33 22.09 -12.79
C ARG A 87 -2.40 20.63 -12.36
N LEU A 88 -3.58 20.13 -12.07
CA LEU A 88 -3.80 18.73 -11.74
C LEU A 88 -4.06 17.92 -13.03
N TRP A 89 -3.25 16.92 -13.25
CA TRP A 89 -3.41 15.94 -14.29
C TRP A 89 -4.07 14.68 -13.74
N LEU A 90 -5.04 14.14 -14.46
CA LEU A 90 -5.55 12.78 -14.31
C LEU A 90 -5.18 12.03 -15.58
N ILE A 91 -4.32 11.03 -15.45
CA ILE A 91 -3.77 10.22 -16.53
C ILE A 91 -4.25 8.79 -16.33
N TRP A 92 -4.51 8.07 -17.40
CA TRP A 92 -4.96 6.67 -17.31
C TRP A 92 -4.63 5.87 -18.57
N SER A 93 -4.55 4.55 -18.39
CA SER A 93 -4.38 3.60 -19.46
C SER A 93 -5.72 2.98 -19.87
N VAL A 94 -5.89 2.66 -21.14
CA VAL A 94 -7.12 2.05 -21.68
C VAL A 94 -6.79 0.82 -22.50
N MET A 95 -7.42 -0.30 -22.19
CA MET A 95 -7.43 -1.50 -23.01
C MET A 95 -8.86 -1.77 -23.52
N PRO A 96 -9.03 -2.19 -24.78
CA PRO A 96 -8.03 -2.66 -25.75
C PRO A 96 -7.39 -1.56 -26.63
N ASP A 97 -7.59 -0.28 -26.34
CA ASP A 97 -7.04 0.82 -27.16
C ASP A 97 -5.50 0.83 -27.13
N ASN A 98 -4.88 0.25 -26.11
CA ASN A 98 -3.44 0.32 -25.85
C ASN A 98 -2.95 1.78 -25.85
N ALA A 99 -3.62 2.64 -25.12
CA ALA A 99 -3.38 4.07 -25.13
C ALA A 99 -3.39 4.65 -23.72
N VAL A 100 -2.57 5.68 -23.53
CA VAL A 100 -2.50 6.50 -22.32
C VAL A 100 -3.11 7.85 -22.64
N TYR A 101 -4.20 8.17 -21.97
CA TYR A 101 -4.90 9.45 -22.07
C TYR A 101 -4.69 10.29 -20.83
N GLY A 102 -4.90 11.57 -20.97
CA GLY A 102 -4.88 12.51 -19.87
C GLY A 102 -5.93 13.62 -20.02
N VAL A 103 -6.23 14.24 -18.90
CA VAL A 103 -7.05 15.46 -18.79
C VAL A 103 -6.44 16.36 -17.74
N ILE A 104 -6.58 17.68 -17.90
CA ILE A 104 -5.97 18.66 -17.01
C ILE A 104 -7.07 19.52 -16.37
N CYS A 105 -6.96 19.72 -15.06
CA CYS A 105 -7.68 20.74 -14.32
C CYS A 105 -6.72 21.91 -14.01
N GLU A 106 -6.98 23.07 -14.58
CA GLU A 106 -6.12 24.26 -14.49
C GLU A 106 -6.05 24.83 -13.05
N ASN A 107 -7.12 24.71 -12.27
CA ASN A 107 -7.18 25.19 -10.89
C ASN A 107 -7.72 24.13 -9.95
N PRO A 108 -6.85 23.24 -9.41
CA PRO A 108 -7.29 22.16 -8.53
C PRO A 108 -7.78 22.63 -7.15
N ASP A 109 -7.52 23.89 -6.77
CA ASP A 109 -8.02 24.48 -5.54
C ASP A 109 -9.37 25.18 -5.70
N ALA A 110 -9.93 25.23 -6.91
CA ALA A 110 -11.26 25.78 -7.14
C ALA A 110 -12.33 25.00 -6.36
N LYS A 111 -13.44 25.66 -6.05
CA LYS A 111 -14.60 25.02 -5.41
C LYS A 111 -15.22 23.97 -6.34
N GLU A 112 -15.40 24.31 -7.58
CA GLU A 112 -15.83 23.42 -8.68
C GLU A 112 -14.64 23.24 -9.61
N LEU A 113 -14.32 22.00 -9.92
CA LEU A 113 -13.19 21.68 -10.79
C LEU A 113 -13.63 21.74 -12.25
N GLU A 114 -12.88 22.47 -13.04
CA GLU A 114 -13.07 22.54 -14.49
C GLU A 114 -11.97 21.71 -15.18
N TRP A 115 -12.39 20.73 -15.96
CA TRP A 115 -11.51 19.84 -16.69
C TRP A 115 -11.45 20.23 -18.18
N GLY A 116 -10.24 20.20 -18.73
CA GLY A 116 -10.02 20.38 -20.15
C GLY A 116 -10.50 19.20 -21.01
N GLU A 117 -10.16 19.22 -22.28
CA GLU A 117 -10.42 18.11 -23.19
C GLU A 117 -9.46 16.94 -22.92
N GLU A 118 -9.91 15.71 -23.18
CA GLU A 118 -9.07 14.52 -23.14
C GLU A 118 -8.08 14.53 -24.30
N PHE A 119 -6.84 14.14 -24.05
CA PHE A 119 -5.80 14.06 -25.07
C PHE A 119 -4.94 12.80 -24.91
N LEU A 120 -4.34 12.36 -26.02
CA LEU A 120 -3.42 11.22 -26.05
C LEU A 120 -2.02 11.65 -25.61
N ILE A 121 -1.44 10.90 -24.66
CA ILE A 121 -0.07 11.09 -24.21
C ILE A 121 0.87 10.10 -24.90
N GLY A 122 0.48 8.84 -24.99
CA GLY A 122 1.30 7.78 -25.55
C GLY A 122 0.54 6.47 -25.68
N TYR A 123 1.26 5.40 -25.90
CA TYR A 123 0.67 4.10 -26.16
C TYR A 123 1.13 3.07 -25.15
N ASP A 124 0.23 2.24 -24.70
CA ASP A 124 0.26 1.12 -23.79
C ASP A 124 -0.03 1.53 -22.32
N VAL A 125 0.89 1.48 -21.37
CA VAL A 125 0.55 1.58 -19.94
C VAL A 125 1.43 2.61 -19.20
N MET A 126 0.80 3.48 -18.44
CA MET A 126 1.45 4.42 -17.53
C MET A 126 0.71 4.46 -16.19
N LEU A 127 1.44 4.31 -15.08
CA LEU A 127 0.87 4.41 -13.73
C LEU A 127 1.75 5.22 -12.76
N ASN A 128 2.94 5.62 -13.18
CA ASN A 128 3.87 6.36 -12.34
C ASN A 128 3.98 7.81 -12.77
N LYS A 129 4.29 8.68 -11.80
CA LYS A 129 4.37 10.13 -12.02
C LYS A 129 5.48 10.50 -12.99
N PRO A 130 5.25 11.52 -13.83
CA PRO A 130 6.30 12.17 -14.58
C PRO A 130 7.35 12.80 -13.66
N ILE A 131 8.55 13.02 -14.21
CA ILE A 131 9.57 13.87 -13.59
C ILE A 131 9.81 15.12 -14.43
N VAL A 132 10.26 16.17 -13.76
CA VAL A 132 10.69 17.42 -14.38
C VAL A 132 12.21 17.47 -14.30
N LEU A 133 12.88 17.56 -15.43
CA LEU A 133 14.33 17.70 -15.48
C LEU A 133 14.77 19.09 -15.08
N SER A 134 15.99 19.22 -14.59
CA SER A 134 16.62 20.52 -14.29
C SER A 134 16.71 21.44 -15.50
N THR A 135 16.63 20.90 -16.70
CA THR A 135 16.59 21.62 -17.98
C THR A 135 15.18 22.05 -18.42
N GLY A 136 14.13 21.62 -17.67
CA GLY A 136 12.74 22.04 -17.86
C GLY A 136 11.88 21.08 -18.68
N GLU A 137 12.44 20.06 -19.30
CA GLU A 137 11.64 19.02 -19.97
C GLU A 137 10.94 18.12 -18.95
N TRP A 138 9.78 17.61 -19.32
CA TRP A 138 9.07 16.60 -18.51
C TRP A 138 9.18 15.25 -19.16
N LEU A 139 9.46 14.22 -18.36
CA LEU A 139 9.58 12.85 -18.82
C LEU A 139 8.48 11.98 -18.21
N PHE A 140 7.78 11.27 -19.08
CA PHE A 140 6.65 10.38 -18.76
C PHE A 140 7.07 8.93 -18.90
N PRO A 141 6.98 8.10 -17.86
CA PRO A 141 7.34 6.68 -17.92
C PRO A 141 6.16 5.85 -18.47
N ILE A 142 6.23 5.42 -19.70
CA ILE A 142 5.21 4.61 -20.36
C ILE A 142 5.80 3.27 -20.77
N SER A 143 5.21 2.15 -20.33
CA SER A 143 5.69 0.80 -20.63
C SER A 143 4.90 0.16 -21.75
N VAL A 144 5.58 -0.61 -22.59
CA VAL A 144 4.95 -1.58 -23.49
C VAL A 144 5.16 -2.98 -22.93
N TRP A 145 4.12 -3.60 -22.43
CA TRP A 145 4.19 -4.88 -21.75
C TRP A 145 4.34 -6.06 -22.70
N GLY A 146 5.05 -7.09 -22.25
CA GLY A 146 5.34 -8.28 -23.01
C GLY A 146 4.19 -9.29 -23.11
N GLU A 147 4.30 -10.23 -24.07
CA GLU A 147 3.32 -11.31 -24.27
C GLU A 147 3.08 -12.14 -23.03
N ARG A 148 4.07 -12.31 -22.18
CA ARG A 148 3.95 -13.04 -20.92
C ARG A 148 2.89 -12.43 -19.99
N VAL A 149 2.79 -11.10 -19.97
CA VAL A 149 1.77 -10.36 -19.21
C VAL A 149 0.40 -10.53 -19.84
N TRP A 150 0.35 -10.53 -21.19
CA TRP A 150 -0.91 -10.63 -21.91
C TRP A 150 -1.42 -12.06 -22.08
N SER A 151 -0.64 -13.09 -21.72
CA SER A 151 -1.06 -14.49 -21.88
C SER A 151 -2.34 -14.84 -21.13
N TRP A 152 -2.64 -14.15 -20.05
CA TRP A 152 -3.87 -14.30 -19.27
C TRP A 152 -4.99 -13.32 -19.67
N MET A 153 -4.71 -12.43 -20.65
CA MET A 153 -5.66 -11.47 -21.19
C MET A 153 -5.62 -11.49 -22.74
N PRO A 154 -5.99 -12.60 -23.40
CA PRO A 154 -5.79 -12.78 -24.83
C PRO A 154 -6.58 -11.80 -25.72
N GLU A 155 -7.67 -11.24 -25.24
CA GLU A 155 -8.47 -10.26 -25.98
C GLU A 155 -7.78 -8.90 -26.19
N ARG A 156 -6.64 -8.68 -25.54
CA ARG A 156 -5.94 -7.38 -25.52
C ARG A 156 -4.78 -7.26 -26.49
N ARG A 157 -4.47 -8.29 -27.26
CA ARG A 157 -3.29 -8.35 -28.15
C ARG A 157 -3.42 -7.55 -29.43
N THR A 158 -4.09 -6.44 -29.46
CA THR A 158 -4.41 -5.80 -30.73
C THR A 158 -3.26 -5.09 -31.42
N LYS A 159 -2.23 -4.66 -30.70
CA LYS A 159 -1.01 -4.05 -31.28
C LYS A 159 0.13 -4.12 -30.27
N GLN A 160 0.94 -5.15 -30.32
CA GLN A 160 2.21 -5.08 -29.61
C GLN A 160 3.18 -4.23 -30.42
N GLY A 161 3.53 -3.09 -29.85
CA GLY A 161 4.71 -2.33 -30.24
C GLY A 161 5.99 -3.02 -29.77
N GLU A 162 7.10 -2.32 -29.80
CA GLU A 162 8.33 -2.79 -29.17
C GLU A 162 8.17 -2.87 -27.65
N LEU A 163 8.52 -3.99 -27.05
CA LEU A 163 8.54 -4.17 -25.60
C LEU A 163 9.48 -3.21 -24.88
N GLY A 164 9.16 -2.84 -23.65
CA GLY A 164 10.07 -2.22 -22.72
C GLY A 164 9.53 -1.01 -21.99
N ALA A 165 10.35 -0.52 -21.08
CA ALA A 165 10.17 0.68 -20.30
C ALA A 165 10.59 1.91 -21.10
N PHE A 166 9.65 2.57 -21.76
CA PHE A 166 9.89 3.75 -22.59
C PHE A 166 9.82 5.05 -21.79
N VAL A 167 10.40 6.08 -22.36
CA VAL A 167 10.27 7.46 -21.90
C VAL A 167 9.62 8.30 -23.00
N TYR A 168 8.65 9.10 -22.64
CA TYR A 168 8.07 10.15 -23.49
C TYR A 168 8.46 11.50 -22.93
N ARG A 169 8.78 12.45 -23.80
CA ARG A 169 9.22 13.80 -23.44
C ARG A 169 8.21 14.82 -23.91
N THR A 170 7.97 15.84 -23.09
CA THR A 170 7.36 17.10 -23.52
C THR A 170 8.28 18.27 -23.18
N THR A 171 8.32 19.27 -24.06
CA THR A 171 9.07 20.53 -23.90
C THR A 171 8.15 21.75 -23.94
N ASP A 172 6.84 21.53 -24.08
CA ASP A 172 5.82 22.56 -24.26
C ASP A 172 4.68 22.45 -23.24
N ALA A 173 5.03 21.98 -22.04
CA ALA A 173 4.11 21.83 -20.90
C ALA A 173 2.92 20.89 -21.21
N GLY A 174 3.19 19.80 -21.94
CA GLY A 174 2.24 18.73 -22.18
C GLY A 174 1.33 18.92 -23.38
N LYS A 175 1.67 19.83 -24.31
CA LYS A 175 0.91 19.98 -25.55
C LYS A 175 1.29 18.95 -26.59
N THR A 176 2.57 18.56 -26.63
CA THR A 176 3.07 17.51 -27.52
C THR A 176 3.99 16.55 -26.78
N PHE A 177 4.05 15.31 -27.25
CA PHE A 177 4.83 14.23 -26.65
C PHE A 177 5.71 13.54 -27.70
N GLU A 178 6.98 13.38 -27.38
CA GLU A 178 7.95 12.67 -28.20
C GLU A 178 8.37 11.37 -27.51
N LYS A 179 8.26 10.25 -28.21
CA LYS A 179 8.75 8.95 -27.73
C LYS A 179 10.26 8.88 -27.85
N LEU A 180 10.95 8.66 -26.74
CA LEU A 180 12.42 8.54 -26.67
C LEU A 180 12.88 7.07 -26.61
N GLY A 181 14.01 6.83 -25.93
CA GLY A 181 14.59 5.52 -25.72
C GLY A 181 13.84 4.63 -24.73
N LYS A 182 14.30 3.39 -24.64
CA LYS A 182 13.71 2.38 -23.75
C LYS A 182 14.76 1.52 -23.07
N VAL A 183 14.32 0.85 -22.01
CA VAL A 183 15.03 -0.24 -21.36
C VAL A 183 14.20 -1.53 -21.49
N VAL A 184 14.85 -2.64 -21.79
CA VAL A 184 14.26 -3.99 -21.71
C VAL A 184 15.11 -4.78 -20.74
N HIS A 185 14.60 -4.98 -19.54
CA HIS A 185 15.30 -5.80 -18.54
C HIS A 185 15.13 -7.28 -18.89
N PRO A 186 16.15 -8.15 -18.74
CA PRO A 186 16.02 -9.58 -19.03
C PRO A 186 14.86 -10.26 -18.28
N ASP A 187 14.65 -9.86 -17.03
CA ASP A 187 13.60 -10.38 -16.15
C ASP A 187 12.37 -9.46 -16.10
N HIS A 188 12.15 -8.65 -17.14
CA HIS A 188 11.02 -7.73 -17.17
C HIS A 188 9.68 -8.46 -17.13
N ALA A 189 8.67 -7.82 -16.52
CA ALA A 189 7.30 -8.30 -16.49
C ALA A 189 6.35 -7.16 -16.88
N TYR A 190 6.04 -6.32 -15.91
CA TYR A 190 5.15 -5.16 -16.08
C TYR A 190 5.93 -3.86 -16.27
N ASP A 191 7.26 -3.90 -16.11
CA ASP A 191 8.19 -2.76 -16.09
C ASP A 191 7.82 -1.72 -15.00
N GLU A 192 6.65 -1.13 -14.97
CA GLU A 192 6.16 -0.18 -13.95
C GLU A 192 7.27 0.76 -13.46
N HIS A 193 8.05 1.26 -14.42
CA HIS A 193 9.29 1.97 -14.13
C HIS A 193 9.06 3.38 -13.63
N MET A 194 10.04 3.87 -12.88
CA MET A 194 10.13 5.25 -12.43
C MET A 194 11.48 5.86 -12.80
N LEU A 195 11.47 7.17 -12.92
CA LEU A 195 12.63 7.97 -13.31
C LEU A 195 13.04 8.88 -12.17
N ILE A 196 14.35 9.17 -12.07
CA ILE A 196 14.86 10.23 -11.21
C ILE A 196 16.10 10.86 -11.85
N GLU A 197 16.16 12.19 -11.88
CA GLU A 197 17.37 12.90 -12.26
C GLU A 197 18.31 13.00 -11.07
N LEU A 198 19.51 12.51 -11.20
CA LEU A 198 20.58 12.60 -10.20
C LEU A 198 21.29 13.96 -10.29
N LYS A 199 22.02 14.36 -9.22
CA LYS A 199 22.75 15.64 -9.18
C LYS A 199 23.84 15.79 -10.26
N ASP A 200 24.28 14.67 -10.85
CA ASP A 200 25.22 14.66 -11.97
C ASP A 200 24.54 14.66 -13.35
N TYR A 201 23.23 14.97 -13.38
CA TYR A 201 22.38 15.06 -14.56
C TYR A 201 22.11 13.72 -15.28
N ARG A 202 22.59 12.59 -14.75
CA ARG A 202 22.13 11.29 -15.23
C ARG A 202 20.68 11.09 -14.83
N ILE A 203 19.94 10.43 -15.70
CA ILE A 203 18.62 9.92 -15.33
C ILE A 203 18.76 8.46 -14.95
N MET A 204 18.36 8.12 -13.73
CA MET A 204 18.25 6.74 -13.30
C MET A 204 16.82 6.26 -13.55
N MET A 205 16.68 5.13 -14.19
CA MET A 205 15.43 4.39 -14.33
C MET A 205 15.50 3.17 -13.43
N LEU A 206 14.52 3.06 -12.53
CA LEU A 206 14.24 1.83 -11.79
C LEU A 206 13.07 1.12 -12.45
N THR A 207 13.17 -0.20 -12.60
CA THR A 207 12.18 -1.02 -13.32
C THR A 207 11.73 -2.18 -12.46
N ARG A 208 10.44 -2.40 -12.31
CA ARG A 208 9.91 -3.61 -11.67
C ARG A 208 10.27 -4.84 -12.52
N THR A 209 10.86 -5.84 -11.88
CA THR A 209 11.20 -7.11 -12.52
C THR A 209 10.52 -8.28 -11.79
N MET A 210 10.67 -9.48 -12.29
CA MET A 210 10.17 -10.69 -11.63
C MET A 210 10.89 -10.98 -10.30
N ASN A 211 12.13 -10.51 -10.16
CA ASN A 211 13.03 -10.87 -9.06
C ASN A 211 13.44 -9.67 -8.19
N GLY A 212 12.77 -8.50 -8.33
CA GLY A 212 13.09 -7.30 -7.58
C GLY A 212 13.03 -6.05 -8.44
N ILE A 213 13.99 -5.14 -8.28
CA ILE A 213 14.04 -3.86 -8.96
C ILE A 213 15.33 -3.80 -9.82
N GLY A 214 15.15 -3.64 -11.13
CA GLY A 214 16.23 -3.39 -12.07
C GLY A 214 16.63 -1.92 -12.11
N VAL A 215 17.84 -1.63 -12.60
CA VAL A 215 18.37 -0.27 -12.77
C VAL A 215 19.03 -0.08 -14.13
N SER A 216 18.84 1.09 -14.72
CA SER A 216 19.54 1.56 -15.91
C SER A 216 19.75 3.07 -15.84
N TYR A 217 20.72 3.60 -16.59
CA TYR A 217 21.06 5.02 -16.58
C TYR A 217 21.05 5.60 -17.99
N SER A 218 20.58 6.84 -18.13
CA SER A 218 20.70 7.65 -19.33
C SER A 218 21.62 8.84 -19.06
N TYR A 219 22.51 9.12 -20.01
CA TYR A 219 23.43 10.25 -20.00
C TYR A 219 23.00 11.35 -20.98
N ASN A 220 21.91 11.13 -21.71
CA ASN A 220 21.40 12.01 -22.77
C ASN A 220 19.88 12.20 -22.66
N ARG A 221 19.39 12.42 -21.43
CA ARG A 221 18.01 12.81 -21.13
C ARG A 221 16.95 11.82 -21.63
N GLY A 222 17.25 10.53 -21.56
CA GLY A 222 16.30 9.46 -21.87
C GLY A 222 16.34 8.96 -23.31
N GLU A 223 17.21 9.48 -24.17
CA GLU A 223 17.33 9.05 -25.56
C GLU A 223 17.96 7.65 -25.69
N THR A 224 18.98 7.37 -24.87
CA THR A 224 19.60 6.04 -24.80
C THR A 224 19.90 5.64 -23.35
N TRP A 225 20.00 4.35 -23.12
CA TRP A 225 20.13 3.76 -21.78
C TRP A 225 21.28 2.76 -21.72
N THR A 226 21.89 2.64 -20.56
CA THR A 226 22.87 1.58 -20.30
C THR A 226 22.17 0.22 -20.28
N THR A 227 22.95 -0.86 -20.46
CA THR A 227 22.46 -2.21 -20.22
C THR A 227 21.88 -2.31 -18.80
N PRO A 228 20.64 -2.78 -18.65
CA PRO A 228 20.00 -2.89 -17.33
C PRO A 228 20.67 -3.96 -16.47
N GLY A 229 20.69 -3.71 -15.18
CA GLY A 229 21.21 -4.62 -14.16
C GLY A 229 20.31 -4.65 -12.92
N ASP A 230 20.67 -5.47 -11.94
CA ASP A 230 20.03 -5.49 -10.63
C ASP A 230 20.41 -4.22 -9.85
N SER A 231 19.42 -3.58 -9.23
CA SER A 231 19.66 -2.40 -8.38
C SER A 231 20.20 -2.74 -6.99
N GLY A 232 20.11 -4.00 -6.56
CA GLY A 232 20.41 -4.43 -5.18
C GLY A 232 19.42 -3.96 -4.13
N LEU A 233 18.31 -3.34 -4.52
CA LEU A 233 17.30 -2.81 -3.59
C LEU A 233 16.41 -3.91 -3.01
N GLY A 234 16.39 -5.10 -3.61
CA GLY A 234 15.43 -6.14 -3.24
C GLY A 234 14.01 -5.73 -3.61
N GLY A 235 13.09 -5.98 -2.70
CA GLY A 235 11.67 -5.70 -2.91
C GLY A 235 10.93 -6.88 -3.54
N GLY A 236 9.62 -6.91 -3.34
CA GLY A 236 8.75 -7.89 -3.98
C GLY A 236 8.50 -7.53 -5.45
N ASN A 237 7.95 -8.49 -6.20
CA ASN A 237 7.43 -8.24 -7.54
C ASN A 237 6.19 -7.33 -7.47
N SER A 238 6.39 -6.04 -7.26
CA SER A 238 5.36 -5.02 -7.07
C SER A 238 5.88 -3.64 -7.46
N ARG A 239 4.96 -2.70 -7.72
CA ARG A 239 5.26 -1.28 -7.88
C ARG A 239 6.00 -0.76 -6.64
N PHE A 240 6.91 0.16 -6.85
CA PHE A 240 7.61 0.97 -5.85
C PHE A 240 7.41 2.46 -6.17
N HIS A 241 7.87 3.36 -5.30
CA HIS A 241 7.87 4.80 -5.59
C HIS A 241 9.23 5.41 -5.24
N ILE A 242 9.80 6.20 -6.15
CA ILE A 242 11.04 6.95 -5.93
C ILE A 242 10.85 8.41 -6.34
N ARG A 243 11.36 9.33 -5.52
CA ARG A 243 11.35 10.76 -5.84
C ARG A 243 12.42 11.54 -5.09
N ARG A 244 12.84 12.67 -5.65
CA ARG A 244 13.63 13.65 -4.92
C ARG A 244 12.73 14.52 -4.06
N LEU A 245 13.11 14.70 -2.80
CA LEU A 245 12.45 15.58 -1.85
C LEU A 245 13.02 17.00 -1.93
N LYS A 246 12.33 17.96 -1.35
CA LYS A 246 12.73 19.38 -1.31
C LYS A 246 14.06 19.60 -0.56
N SER A 247 14.38 18.75 0.39
CA SER A 247 15.69 18.71 1.06
C SER A 247 16.85 18.39 0.11
N GLY A 248 16.55 17.79 -1.05
CA GLY A 248 17.50 17.23 -1.99
C GLY A 248 17.82 15.76 -1.74
N ASN A 249 17.30 15.16 -0.67
CA ASN A 249 17.36 13.73 -0.41
C ASN A 249 16.42 12.96 -1.35
N ILE A 250 16.64 11.66 -1.45
CA ILE A 250 15.79 10.80 -2.29
C ILE A 250 15.00 9.86 -1.41
N LEU A 251 13.67 9.92 -1.56
CA LEU A 251 12.72 8.97 -0.97
C LEU A 251 12.58 7.76 -1.88
N LEU A 252 12.61 6.57 -1.29
CA LEU A 252 12.18 5.32 -1.90
C LEU A 252 11.14 4.65 -1.01
N VAL A 253 10.01 4.23 -1.58
CA VAL A 253 8.99 3.45 -0.89
C VAL A 253 8.87 2.10 -1.60
N ILE A 254 9.12 1.02 -0.88
CA ILE A 254 9.04 -0.35 -1.41
C ILE A 254 8.26 -1.27 -0.48
N GLY A 255 7.60 -2.26 -1.08
CA GLY A 255 7.04 -3.40 -0.35
C GLY A 255 8.09 -4.48 -0.13
N GLY A 256 7.94 -5.27 0.94
CA GLY A 256 8.73 -6.47 1.18
C GLY A 256 8.32 -7.64 0.27
N GLU A 257 8.98 -8.77 0.46
CA GLU A 257 8.64 -10.01 -0.22
C GLU A 257 7.16 -10.37 -0.03
N ASN A 258 6.55 -10.86 -1.10
CA ASN A 258 5.12 -11.22 -1.11
C ASN A 258 4.18 -10.07 -0.68
N ARG A 259 4.60 -8.81 -0.87
CA ARG A 259 3.85 -7.62 -0.46
C ARG A 259 3.58 -7.56 1.04
N LYS A 260 4.54 -8.03 1.84
CA LYS A 260 4.50 -7.92 3.29
C LYS A 260 5.34 -6.75 3.76
N GLY A 261 4.70 -5.84 4.46
CA GLY A 261 5.33 -4.62 4.92
C GLY A 261 5.56 -3.60 3.80
N LEU A 262 5.34 -2.34 4.10
CA LEU A 262 5.63 -1.20 3.24
C LEU A 262 6.62 -0.29 3.96
N THR A 263 7.77 -0.01 3.34
CA THR A 263 8.85 0.72 3.98
C THR A 263 9.23 1.95 3.18
N ALA A 264 9.31 3.11 3.85
CA ALA A 264 9.91 4.33 3.32
C ALA A 264 11.39 4.38 3.71
N MET A 265 12.23 4.78 2.76
CA MET A 265 13.68 4.89 2.94
C MET A 265 14.20 6.20 2.37
N ILE A 266 15.26 6.75 2.99
CA ILE A 266 15.93 7.98 2.53
C ILE A 266 17.38 7.67 2.12
N SER A 267 17.75 8.21 0.95
CA SER A 267 19.13 8.29 0.50
C SER A 267 19.59 9.76 0.45
N GLU A 268 20.74 10.03 1.06
CA GLU A 268 21.40 11.34 1.08
C GLU A 268 22.53 11.46 0.04
N ASP A 269 22.87 10.35 -0.63
CA ASP A 269 24.06 10.19 -1.46
C ASP A 269 23.76 9.71 -2.89
N GLU A 270 22.63 10.15 -3.45
CA GLU A 270 22.22 9.84 -4.83
C GLU A 270 22.02 8.33 -5.06
N CYS A 271 21.22 7.71 -4.21
CA CYS A 271 20.84 6.29 -4.25
C CYS A 271 21.97 5.28 -4.04
N LYS A 272 23.14 5.70 -3.53
CA LYS A 272 24.24 4.77 -3.25
C LYS A 272 24.02 3.99 -1.96
N THR A 273 23.45 4.65 -0.95
CA THR A 273 23.10 4.01 0.32
C THR A 273 21.72 4.47 0.81
N TRP A 274 21.07 3.62 1.60
CA TRP A 274 19.75 3.85 2.20
C TRP A 274 19.87 3.69 3.70
N LYS A 275 20.16 4.79 4.40
CA LYS A 275 20.53 4.78 5.83
C LYS A 275 19.32 4.77 6.76
N HIS A 276 18.26 5.47 6.37
CA HIS A 276 17.07 5.66 7.18
C HIS A 276 15.94 4.83 6.59
N LYS A 277 15.21 4.11 7.46
CA LYS A 277 14.13 3.22 7.06
C LYS A 277 13.01 3.36 8.07
N PHE A 278 11.79 3.47 7.59
CA PHE A 278 10.60 3.52 8.43
C PHE A 278 9.52 2.62 7.85
N VAL A 279 9.05 1.65 8.64
CA VAL A 279 7.96 0.75 8.25
C VAL A 279 6.64 1.50 8.41
N LEU A 280 6.01 1.82 7.28
CA LEU A 280 4.72 2.52 7.23
C LEU A 280 3.55 1.61 7.58
N ASP A 281 3.65 0.37 7.12
CA ASP A 281 2.64 -0.65 7.32
C ASP A 281 3.30 -2.03 7.33
N GLU A 282 3.24 -2.72 8.44
CA GLU A 282 3.85 -4.03 8.65
C GLU A 282 3.00 -5.20 8.14
N ARG A 283 1.76 -4.91 7.74
CA ARG A 283 0.77 -5.92 7.37
C ARG A 283 1.08 -6.58 6.03
N GLU A 284 0.37 -7.66 5.76
CA GLU A 284 0.44 -8.37 4.47
C GLU A 284 -0.46 -7.74 3.42
N GLN A 285 -0.19 -8.05 2.16
CA GLN A 285 -0.92 -7.59 0.98
C GLN A 285 -0.98 -6.06 0.84
N VAL A 286 0.02 -5.36 1.40
CA VAL A 286 0.22 -3.92 1.19
C VAL A 286 1.08 -3.69 -0.05
N SER A 287 0.62 -2.82 -0.95
CA SER A 287 1.29 -2.66 -2.24
C SER A 287 0.98 -1.33 -2.93
N TYR A 288 1.65 -1.11 -4.04
CA TYR A 288 1.42 -0.02 -4.98
C TYR A 288 1.50 1.39 -4.35
N PRO A 289 2.64 1.73 -3.70
CA PRO A 289 2.82 3.07 -3.17
C PRO A 289 2.89 4.12 -4.27
N ASP A 290 2.30 5.28 -4.00
CA ASP A 290 2.56 6.55 -4.68
C ASP A 290 2.80 7.63 -3.64
N ALA A 291 3.61 8.65 -3.93
CA ALA A 291 3.94 9.69 -2.96
C ALA A 291 4.04 11.10 -3.55
N VAL A 292 3.76 12.07 -2.68
CA VAL A 292 3.98 13.49 -2.92
C VAL A 292 4.49 14.16 -1.65
N GLU A 293 5.34 15.18 -1.80
CA GLU A 293 5.76 16.05 -0.72
C GLU A 293 5.06 17.40 -0.86
N SER A 294 4.34 17.79 0.18
CA SER A 294 3.64 19.07 0.26
C SER A 294 4.57 20.24 0.58
N ASP A 295 4.08 21.47 0.47
CA ASP A 295 4.89 22.68 0.69
C ASP A 295 5.33 22.86 2.16
N ASP A 296 4.60 22.30 3.10
CA ASP A 296 4.90 22.31 4.53
C ASP A 296 5.84 21.16 4.98
N GLY A 297 6.37 20.39 4.01
CA GLY A 297 7.38 19.34 4.27
C GLY A 297 6.82 17.98 4.71
N TYR A 298 5.49 17.81 4.67
CA TYR A 298 4.93 16.47 4.85
C TYR A 298 4.99 15.66 3.56
N ILE A 299 5.27 14.39 3.71
CA ILE A 299 5.25 13.39 2.65
C ILE A 299 3.96 12.59 2.82
N TYR A 300 3.13 12.61 1.80
CA TYR A 300 1.91 11.81 1.72
C TYR A 300 2.19 10.60 0.85
N ILE A 301 1.97 9.40 1.40
CA ILE A 301 2.26 8.12 0.73
C ILE A 301 0.98 7.30 0.74
N THR A 302 0.34 7.16 -0.42
CA THR A 302 -0.82 6.27 -0.57
C THR A 302 -0.38 4.87 -0.97
N TYR A 303 -1.20 3.88 -0.65
CA TYR A 303 -1.01 2.48 -1.02
C TYR A 303 -2.33 1.71 -0.88
N ASP A 304 -2.39 0.54 -1.50
CA ASP A 304 -3.51 -0.37 -1.34
C ASP A 304 -3.21 -1.51 -0.36
N ARG A 305 -4.29 -2.09 0.17
CA ARG A 305 -4.23 -3.29 0.97
C ARG A 305 -5.40 -4.21 0.67
N GLU A 306 -5.09 -5.51 0.44
CA GLU A 306 -6.08 -6.54 0.17
C GLU A 306 -7.11 -6.11 -0.87
N ARG A 307 -6.67 -5.80 -2.08
CA ARG A 307 -7.49 -5.25 -3.18
C ARG A 307 -8.77 -6.02 -3.47
N GLY A 308 -8.81 -7.29 -3.11
CA GLY A 308 -9.89 -8.20 -3.40
C GLY A 308 -9.65 -8.93 -4.72
N CYS A 309 -9.32 -10.21 -4.67
CA CYS A 309 -9.17 -11.07 -5.84
C CYS A 309 -10.24 -12.14 -5.77
N GLY A 310 -11.38 -11.91 -6.42
CA GLY A 310 -12.52 -12.85 -6.38
C GLY A 310 -12.28 -14.21 -7.03
N LYS A 311 -11.16 -14.41 -7.72
CA LYS A 311 -10.86 -15.65 -8.46
C LYS A 311 -9.71 -16.47 -7.93
N ARG A 312 -8.97 -15.99 -6.93
CA ARG A 312 -7.99 -16.84 -6.26
C ARG A 312 -8.70 -17.56 -5.13
N ASN A 313 -8.57 -18.88 -5.07
CA ASN A 313 -9.08 -19.73 -3.98
C ASN A 313 -8.45 -19.40 -2.60
N PHE A 314 -7.98 -18.18 -2.42
CA PHE A 314 -7.59 -17.64 -1.15
C PHE A 314 -8.85 -17.03 -0.56
N ASP A 315 -9.25 -17.63 0.51
CA ASP A 315 -10.44 -17.37 1.27
C ASP A 315 -10.86 -15.90 1.24
N GLU A 316 -12.15 -15.70 1.10
CA GLU A 316 -12.86 -14.42 1.24
C GLU A 316 -12.38 -13.61 2.45
N VAL A 317 -11.77 -14.25 3.42
CA VAL A 317 -11.16 -13.68 4.62
C VAL A 317 -9.95 -12.79 4.32
N TYR A 318 -9.11 -13.10 3.33
CA TYR A 318 -7.97 -12.25 2.93
C TYR A 318 -8.35 -11.11 2.00
N ALA A 319 -9.45 -11.25 1.29
CA ALA A 319 -9.95 -10.25 0.36
C ALA A 319 -10.89 -9.23 1.02
N SER A 320 -10.96 -9.20 2.35
CA SER A 320 -12.03 -8.46 3.05
C SER A 320 -11.73 -6.99 3.28
N ALA A 321 -10.46 -6.57 3.35
CA ALA A 321 -10.15 -5.18 3.71
C ALA A 321 -10.43 -4.21 2.57
N ARG A 322 -9.96 -4.50 1.35
CA ARG A 322 -10.18 -3.67 0.15
C ARG A 322 -9.97 -2.19 0.45
N GLU A 323 -8.81 -1.89 1.04
CA GLU A 323 -8.49 -0.56 1.55
C GLU A 323 -7.59 0.21 0.60
N ILE A 324 -7.90 1.49 0.43
CA ILE A 324 -6.97 2.51 -0.04
C ILE A 324 -6.60 3.35 1.16
N LEU A 325 -5.31 3.42 1.42
CA LEU A 325 -4.74 4.01 2.63
C LEU A 325 -3.71 5.07 2.29
N TYR A 326 -3.38 5.92 3.26
CA TYR A 326 -2.21 6.77 3.16
C TYR A 326 -1.52 6.98 4.51
N ALA A 327 -0.23 7.26 4.44
CA ALA A 327 0.59 7.78 5.52
C ALA A 327 0.88 9.27 5.25
N LYS A 328 0.86 10.09 6.31
CA LYS A 328 1.36 11.47 6.32
C LYS A 328 2.53 11.51 7.28
N ILE A 329 3.73 11.71 6.79
CA ILE A 329 4.97 11.66 7.58
C ILE A 329 5.95 12.74 7.11
N THR A 330 7.08 12.87 7.78
CA THR A 330 8.19 13.75 7.40
C THR A 330 9.49 12.96 7.24
N GLU A 331 10.53 13.59 6.68
CA GLU A 331 11.87 13.01 6.69
C GLU A 331 12.38 12.75 8.12
N ALA A 332 11.99 13.58 9.09
CA ALA A 332 12.37 13.38 10.49
C ALA A 332 11.77 12.09 11.07
N ASP A 333 10.53 11.76 10.70
CA ASP A 333 9.91 10.51 11.13
C ASP A 333 10.65 9.29 10.53
N ILE A 334 11.04 9.38 9.25
CA ILE A 334 11.80 8.31 8.58
C ILE A 334 13.19 8.16 9.21
N ALA A 335 13.84 9.27 9.53
CA ALA A 335 15.17 9.26 10.17
C ALA A 335 15.14 8.68 11.59
N ALA A 336 14.03 8.90 12.31
CA ALA A 336 13.85 8.40 13.68
C ALA A 336 13.34 6.95 13.73
N ASP A 337 12.90 6.36 12.60
CA ASP A 337 12.16 5.08 12.54
C ASP A 337 10.89 5.07 13.42
N GLU A 338 10.31 6.25 13.65
CA GLU A 338 9.10 6.43 14.45
C GLU A 338 8.44 7.80 14.15
N ILE A 339 7.17 7.97 14.52
CA ILE A 339 6.49 9.27 14.39
C ILE A 339 7.01 10.20 15.49
N VAL A 340 7.73 11.23 15.09
CA VAL A 340 8.26 12.31 15.96
C VAL A 340 7.66 13.67 15.61
N THR A 341 7.03 13.80 14.44
CA THR A 341 6.47 15.07 13.96
C THR A 341 4.99 15.18 14.33
N GLN A 342 4.61 16.29 14.93
CA GLN A 342 3.21 16.57 15.24
C GLN A 342 2.38 16.58 13.93
N GLY A 343 1.25 15.88 13.91
CA GLY A 343 0.38 15.79 12.74
C GLY A 343 0.74 14.68 11.75
N SER A 344 1.86 13.97 11.95
CA SER A 344 2.14 12.73 11.24
C SER A 344 1.17 11.62 11.65
N ALA A 345 0.82 10.77 10.71
CA ALA A 345 -0.08 9.64 10.94
C ALA A 345 0.14 8.54 9.90
N LEU A 346 -0.08 7.31 10.32
CA LEU A 346 -0.02 6.12 9.47
C LEU A 346 -1.42 5.54 9.25
N LYS A 347 -1.56 4.77 8.17
CA LYS A 347 -2.74 3.91 7.90
C LYS A 347 -4.08 4.66 7.89
N ARG A 348 -4.09 5.93 7.46
CA ARG A 348 -5.33 6.68 7.29
C ARG A 348 -6.10 6.16 6.10
N ILE A 349 -7.40 5.95 6.26
CA ILE A 349 -8.27 5.39 5.23
C ILE A 349 -8.69 6.50 4.27
N ILE A 350 -8.50 6.26 2.97
CA ILE A 350 -9.07 7.04 1.87
C ILE A 350 -10.40 6.42 1.44
N SER A 351 -10.41 5.11 1.21
CA SER A 351 -11.59 4.34 0.83
C SER A 351 -11.49 2.91 1.36
N LYS A 352 -12.62 2.37 1.82
CA LYS A 352 -12.73 0.99 2.30
C LYS A 352 -14.04 0.39 1.80
N LEU A 353 -13.96 -0.71 1.05
CA LEU A 353 -15.13 -1.37 0.47
C LEU A 353 -15.61 -2.58 1.30
N GLY A 354 -14.92 -2.94 2.36
CA GLY A 354 -15.24 -4.10 3.18
C GLY A 354 -16.56 -3.94 3.91
N LYS A 355 -17.66 -4.27 3.26
CA LYS A 355 -18.93 -4.60 3.93
C LYS A 355 -19.18 -6.08 3.70
N TYR A 356 -18.66 -6.91 4.58
CA TYR A 356 -19.32 -8.16 4.86
C TYR A 356 -20.59 -7.79 5.65
N GLU A 357 -21.76 -8.12 5.14
CA GLU A 357 -23.00 -8.15 5.94
C GLU A 357 -22.81 -9.27 6.96
N GLY A 358 -22.37 -8.92 8.14
CA GLY A 358 -22.08 -9.82 9.23
C GLY A 358 -20.69 -9.60 9.79
N GLU A 359 -20.46 -8.43 10.40
CA GLU A 359 -19.32 -8.06 11.24
C GLU A 359 -17.97 -7.81 10.52
N GLU A 360 -17.41 -6.64 10.81
CA GLU A 360 -16.07 -6.24 10.43
C GLU A 360 -15.04 -7.20 11.03
N TYR A 361 -14.57 -8.12 10.22
CA TYR A 361 -13.38 -8.90 10.50
C TYR A 361 -12.17 -8.09 10.04
N SER A 362 -11.57 -7.36 10.94
CA SER A 362 -10.22 -6.88 10.75
C SER A 362 -9.26 -8.01 11.12
N PHE A 363 -8.72 -8.68 10.14
CA PHE A 363 -7.61 -9.63 10.31
C PHE A 363 -6.35 -8.94 10.85
N GLU A 364 -6.34 -7.64 10.83
CA GLU A 364 -5.27 -6.73 11.22
C GLU A 364 -4.98 -6.73 12.68
N ASP A 365 -6.03 -6.87 13.46
CA ASP A 365 -5.91 -6.98 14.91
C ASP A 365 -5.42 -8.37 15.33
N LYS A 366 -5.10 -9.28 14.35
CA LYS A 366 -4.78 -10.69 14.63
C LYS A 366 -3.64 -11.25 13.80
N PRO A 367 -2.38 -10.86 14.10
CA PRO A 367 -1.20 -11.51 13.49
C PRO A 367 -1.24 -13.04 13.58
N ARG A 368 -1.82 -13.59 14.64
CA ARG A 368 -1.87 -15.03 14.96
C ARG A 368 -2.80 -15.84 14.06
N LEU A 369 -3.95 -15.30 13.67
CA LEU A 369 -4.81 -15.95 12.68
C LEU A 369 -4.11 -16.04 11.32
N LYS A 370 -3.31 -15.04 10.96
CA LYS A 370 -2.50 -15.03 9.72
C LYS A 370 -1.41 -16.09 9.71
N GLU A 371 -0.82 -16.39 10.86
CA GLU A 371 0.18 -17.46 10.99
C GLU A 371 -0.42 -18.84 10.73
N LEU A 372 -1.72 -19.02 10.95
CA LEU A 372 -2.43 -20.26 10.74
C LEU A 372 -2.91 -20.47 9.31
N VAL A 373 -3.06 -19.41 8.54
CA VAL A 373 -3.55 -19.47 7.15
C VAL A 373 -2.70 -20.35 6.22
N PRO A 374 -1.36 -20.32 6.26
CA PRO A 374 -0.55 -21.25 5.46
C PRO A 374 -0.90 -22.72 5.72
N TYR A 375 -1.36 -23.05 6.91
CA TYR A 375 -1.77 -24.41 7.26
C TYR A 375 -3.11 -24.81 6.64
N PHE A 376 -4.02 -23.86 6.38
CA PHE A 376 -5.27 -24.14 5.66
C PHE A 376 -5.06 -24.51 4.18
N ALA A 377 -3.98 -24.06 3.60
CA ALA A 377 -3.72 -24.24 2.17
C ALA A 377 -3.04 -25.58 1.82
N VAL A 378 -2.38 -26.26 2.77
CA VAL A 378 -1.45 -27.36 2.45
C VAL A 378 -1.63 -28.63 3.32
N GLY A 379 -2.44 -28.64 4.36
CA GLY A 379 -2.48 -29.73 5.34
C GLY A 379 -3.75 -30.58 5.35
N ASN A 380 -3.67 -31.69 6.04
CA ASN A 380 -4.83 -32.50 6.42
C ASN A 380 -5.74 -31.64 7.31
N LYS A 381 -6.97 -31.37 6.88
CA LYS A 381 -7.93 -30.48 7.57
C LYS A 381 -8.06 -30.77 9.07
N ASN A 382 -7.99 -32.03 9.49
CA ASN A 382 -8.12 -32.39 10.89
C ASN A 382 -6.92 -32.00 11.75
N GLU A 383 -5.71 -32.13 11.23
CA GLU A 383 -4.47 -31.77 11.93
C GLU A 383 -4.33 -30.26 12.10
N ILE A 384 -4.83 -29.51 11.13
CA ILE A 384 -4.89 -28.05 11.15
C ILE A 384 -5.89 -27.58 12.20
N LEU A 385 -7.07 -28.20 12.25
CA LEU A 385 -8.13 -27.87 13.19
C LEU A 385 -7.69 -28.11 14.63
N GLU A 386 -6.98 -29.24 14.89
CA GLU A 386 -6.40 -29.54 16.21
C GLU A 386 -5.38 -28.47 16.64
N LYS A 387 -4.47 -28.07 15.74
CA LYS A 387 -3.46 -27.04 16.06
C LYS A 387 -4.06 -25.66 16.28
N ILE A 388 -5.07 -25.29 15.50
CA ILE A 388 -5.83 -24.05 15.69
C ILE A 388 -6.51 -24.07 17.05
N PHE A 389 -7.17 -25.16 17.36
CA PHE A 389 -7.88 -25.35 18.62
C PHE A 389 -6.92 -25.28 19.81
N GLU A 390 -5.83 -26.05 19.81
CA GLU A 390 -4.84 -26.04 20.88
C GLU A 390 -4.24 -24.65 21.12
N TYR A 391 -3.95 -23.92 20.04
CA TYR A 391 -3.36 -22.59 20.11
C TYR A 391 -4.33 -21.59 20.70
N PHE A 392 -5.53 -21.46 20.15
CA PHE A 392 -6.52 -20.48 20.61
C PHE A 392 -7.10 -20.82 21.97
N TYR A 393 -7.36 -22.11 22.23
CA TYR A 393 -7.88 -22.55 23.51
C TYR A 393 -6.91 -22.25 24.64
N ARG A 394 -5.63 -22.48 24.43
CA ARG A 394 -4.60 -22.23 25.44
C ARG A 394 -4.38 -20.74 25.70
N GLU A 395 -4.36 -19.93 24.65
CA GLU A 395 -3.92 -18.53 24.71
C GLU A 395 -5.08 -17.56 25.05
N LEU A 396 -6.30 -17.82 24.59
CA LEU A 396 -7.42 -16.89 24.73
C LEU A 396 -8.51 -17.37 25.71
N LYS A 397 -8.53 -18.62 26.10
CA LYS A 397 -9.47 -19.12 27.10
C LYS A 397 -9.47 -18.27 28.39
N PRO A 398 -8.34 -17.78 28.90
CA PRO A 398 -8.33 -16.93 30.11
C PRO A 398 -9.02 -15.57 29.93
N ALA A 399 -9.21 -15.10 28.71
CA ALA A 399 -9.83 -13.82 28.40
C ALA A 399 -11.36 -13.92 28.24
N LEU A 400 -11.93 -15.11 28.25
CA LEU A 400 -13.36 -15.36 28.10
C LEU A 400 -14.15 -15.07 29.39
N THR A 401 -15.35 -14.55 29.26
CA THR A 401 -16.34 -14.49 30.34
C THR A 401 -16.87 -15.89 30.64
N VAL A 402 -17.53 -16.06 31.79
CA VAL A 402 -18.12 -17.36 32.22
C VAL A 402 -19.11 -17.91 31.17
N ASP A 403 -19.88 -17.02 30.53
CA ASP A 403 -20.86 -17.45 29.52
C ASP A 403 -20.19 -17.80 28.20
N GLU A 404 -19.14 -17.09 27.80
CA GLU A 404 -18.32 -17.40 26.63
C GLU A 404 -17.55 -18.72 26.82
N HIS A 405 -17.08 -19.03 28.02
CA HIS A 405 -16.51 -20.35 28.32
C HIS A 405 -17.50 -21.48 28.06
N LYS A 406 -18.77 -21.34 28.49
CA LYS A 406 -19.81 -22.35 28.24
C LYS A 406 -20.08 -22.53 26.75
N ILE A 407 -20.09 -21.40 25.99
CA ILE A 407 -20.25 -21.46 24.53
C ILE A 407 -19.06 -22.18 23.88
N LEU A 408 -17.84 -21.87 24.33
CA LEU A 408 -16.64 -22.54 23.83
C LEU A 408 -16.65 -24.04 24.11
N ASP A 409 -17.00 -24.44 25.33
CA ASP A 409 -17.07 -25.87 25.74
C ASP A 409 -18.11 -26.62 24.87
N ASN A 410 -19.29 -26.03 24.62
CA ASN A 410 -20.30 -26.62 23.73
C ASN A 410 -19.81 -26.76 22.29
N LEU A 411 -19.15 -25.71 21.76
CA LEU A 411 -18.59 -25.77 20.40
C LEU A 411 -17.46 -26.79 20.29
N THR A 412 -16.72 -27.02 21.37
CA THR A 412 -15.69 -28.07 21.45
C THR A 412 -16.30 -29.46 21.39
N ASP A 413 -17.36 -29.69 22.14
CA ASP A 413 -18.09 -30.94 22.13
C ASP A 413 -18.71 -31.21 20.75
N GLU A 414 -19.27 -30.17 20.07
CA GLU A 414 -19.75 -30.29 18.70
C GLU A 414 -18.63 -30.61 17.70
N LEU A 415 -17.41 -30.10 17.90
CA LEU A 415 -16.26 -30.36 17.06
C LEU A 415 -15.84 -31.82 17.12
N ASP A 416 -15.88 -32.41 18.30
CA ASP A 416 -15.53 -33.83 18.53
C ASP A 416 -16.57 -34.79 17.92
N CYS A 417 -17.83 -34.33 17.77
CA CYS A 417 -18.90 -35.13 17.15
C CYS A 417 -18.83 -35.21 15.61
N GLY A 418 -17.99 -34.45 14.94
CA GLY A 418 -17.54 -34.70 13.56
C GLY A 418 -18.37 -34.13 12.43
N GLU A 419 -19.48 -33.44 12.65
CA GLU A 419 -20.30 -32.81 11.60
C GLU A 419 -20.00 -31.29 11.49
N ASN A 420 -19.82 -30.77 10.28
CA ASN A 420 -19.62 -29.34 9.99
C ASN A 420 -18.41 -28.66 10.68
N LYS A 421 -17.29 -29.37 10.77
CA LYS A 421 -16.06 -28.88 11.44
C LYS A 421 -15.62 -27.47 11.01
N GLU A 422 -15.74 -27.11 9.75
CA GLU A 422 -15.37 -25.80 9.23
C GLU A 422 -16.22 -24.67 9.85
N GLN A 423 -17.53 -24.87 9.96
CA GLN A 423 -18.43 -23.89 10.60
C GLN A 423 -18.20 -23.79 12.11
N ILE A 424 -17.87 -24.90 12.77
CA ILE A 424 -17.61 -24.90 14.20
C ILE A 424 -16.31 -24.18 14.50
N VAL A 425 -15.26 -24.44 13.74
CA VAL A 425 -13.99 -23.71 13.86
C VAL A 425 -14.17 -22.23 13.61
N TYR A 426 -14.99 -21.85 12.62
CA TYR A 426 -15.34 -20.46 12.39
C TYR A 426 -16.03 -19.82 13.60
N LYS A 427 -17.00 -20.51 14.22
CA LYS A 427 -17.70 -20.03 15.42
C LYS A 427 -16.75 -19.90 16.63
N ILE A 428 -15.86 -20.88 16.83
CA ILE A 428 -14.84 -20.83 17.88
C ILE A 428 -13.89 -19.66 17.65
N THR A 429 -13.38 -19.52 16.46
CA THR A 429 -12.49 -18.42 16.09
C THR A 429 -13.14 -17.07 16.32
N ARG A 430 -14.41 -16.93 15.98
CA ARG A 430 -15.20 -15.71 16.19
C ARG A 430 -15.42 -15.40 17.66
N LEU A 431 -15.74 -16.43 18.47
CA LEU A 431 -15.92 -16.26 19.91
C LEU A 431 -14.64 -15.75 20.56
N LEU A 432 -13.52 -16.38 20.26
CA LEU A 432 -12.22 -16.03 20.78
C LEU A 432 -11.76 -14.62 20.30
N TYR A 433 -12.14 -14.24 19.09
CA TYR A 433 -11.92 -12.90 18.57
C TYR A 433 -12.67 -11.82 19.35
N ASN A 434 -13.93 -12.05 19.61
CA ASN A 434 -14.74 -11.08 20.35
C ASN A 434 -14.25 -10.93 21.79
N ALA A 435 -13.80 -12.02 22.40
CA ALA A 435 -13.18 -12.01 23.71
C ALA A 435 -11.90 -11.17 23.76
N GLU A 436 -11.04 -11.31 22.76
CA GLU A 436 -9.83 -10.50 22.63
C GLU A 436 -10.13 -8.99 22.46
N ARG A 437 -11.19 -8.64 21.71
CA ARG A 437 -11.63 -7.23 21.58
C ARG A 437 -12.25 -6.66 22.86
N ASN A 438 -12.88 -7.50 23.63
CA ASN A 438 -13.52 -7.11 24.90
C ASN A 438 -12.54 -7.12 26.07
N ASP A 439 -11.34 -7.67 25.89
CA ASP A 439 -10.28 -7.58 26.89
C ASP A 439 -9.80 -6.13 27.01
N LYS A 440 -10.35 -5.44 28.02
CA LYS A 440 -10.00 -4.07 28.39
C LYS A 440 -8.67 -4.01 29.14
N THR A 441 -7.98 -5.14 29.30
CA THR A 441 -6.70 -5.19 30.00
C THR A 441 -5.65 -4.47 29.16
N ASP A 442 -5.16 -3.34 29.66
CA ASP A 442 -4.09 -2.61 29.01
C ASP A 442 -2.78 -3.36 29.20
N VAL A 443 -2.42 -4.18 28.21
CA VAL A 443 -1.18 -4.99 28.21
C VAL A 443 0.04 -4.10 28.37
N ALA A 444 0.04 -2.90 27.80
CA ALA A 444 1.16 -1.97 27.93
C ALA A 444 1.30 -1.47 29.37
N ASP A 445 0.21 -1.14 30.04
CA ASP A 445 0.26 -0.66 31.43
C ASP A 445 0.68 -1.77 32.40
N LEU A 446 0.18 -2.99 32.20
CA LEU A 446 0.66 -4.15 32.96
C LEU A 446 2.14 -4.44 32.72
N THR A 447 2.59 -4.35 31.48
CA THR A 447 3.99 -4.54 31.09
C THR A 447 4.88 -3.46 31.74
N LYS A 448 4.50 -2.18 31.60
CA LYS A 448 5.23 -1.07 32.23
C LYS A 448 5.34 -1.24 33.75
N LYS A 449 4.22 -1.59 34.40
CA LYS A 449 4.19 -1.86 35.84
C LYS A 449 5.15 -2.98 36.24
N LEU A 450 5.12 -4.11 35.52
CA LEU A 450 5.97 -5.26 35.79
C LEU A 450 7.46 -4.91 35.59
N ILE A 451 7.81 -4.14 34.56
CA ILE A 451 9.17 -3.67 34.31
C ILE A 451 9.63 -2.78 35.47
N LEU A 452 8.82 -1.80 35.89
CA LEU A 452 9.15 -0.86 36.95
C LEU A 452 9.35 -1.57 38.32
N GLU A 453 8.50 -2.56 38.62
CA GLU A 453 8.58 -3.34 39.89
C GLU A 453 9.84 -4.22 39.97
N ASN A 454 10.40 -4.62 38.82
CA ASN A 454 11.58 -5.47 38.74
C ASN A 454 12.89 -4.72 38.47
N LEU A 455 12.88 -3.42 38.32
CA LEU A 455 14.11 -2.63 38.23
C LEU A 455 14.93 -2.70 39.57
N PRO A 456 16.23 -3.00 39.54
CA PRO A 456 17.18 -2.89 38.42
C PRO A 456 17.40 -4.19 37.60
N ASN A 457 16.68 -5.25 37.86
CA ASN A 457 16.86 -6.51 37.14
C ASN A 457 16.14 -6.41 35.76
N LYS A 458 16.91 -6.43 34.68
CA LYS A 458 16.38 -6.38 33.33
C LYS A 458 15.62 -7.69 33.04
N LEU A 459 14.31 -7.59 32.87
CA LEU A 459 13.51 -8.72 32.41
C LEU A 459 13.58 -8.81 30.90
N SER A 460 13.77 -10.02 30.36
CA SER A 460 13.61 -10.25 28.94
C SER A 460 12.12 -10.21 28.54
N GLU A 461 11.83 -9.95 27.29
CA GLU A 461 10.47 -9.94 26.77
C GLU A 461 9.76 -11.27 26.99
N GLU A 462 10.48 -12.41 26.86
CA GLU A 462 9.99 -13.75 27.19
C GLU A 462 9.54 -13.85 28.63
N LYS A 463 10.37 -13.31 29.55
CA LYS A 463 10.07 -13.39 30.99
C LYS A 463 8.89 -12.53 31.39
N ILE A 464 8.74 -11.38 30.73
CA ILE A 464 7.59 -10.49 30.91
C ILE A 464 6.32 -11.21 30.41
N ALA A 465 6.39 -11.81 29.24
CA ALA A 465 5.27 -12.57 28.66
C ALA A 465 4.82 -13.73 29.54
N GLU A 466 5.78 -14.51 30.07
CA GLU A 466 5.52 -15.58 31.06
C GLU A 466 4.79 -15.05 32.31
N ASN A 467 5.29 -13.94 32.88
CA ASN A 467 4.70 -13.37 34.09
C ASN A 467 3.28 -12.84 33.86
N LEU A 468 2.99 -12.35 32.66
CA LEU A 468 1.66 -11.88 32.27
C LEU A 468 0.77 -13.01 31.75
N SER A 469 1.29 -14.24 31.66
CA SER A 469 0.60 -15.41 31.12
C SER A 469 0.08 -15.20 29.68
N ILE A 470 0.87 -14.49 28.85
CA ILE A 470 0.58 -14.20 27.45
C ILE A 470 1.71 -14.68 26.54
N GLY A 471 1.46 -14.85 25.25
CA GLY A 471 2.51 -15.15 24.29
C GLY A 471 3.46 -13.98 24.07
N ARG A 472 4.76 -14.24 23.84
CA ARG A 472 5.77 -13.21 23.58
C ARG A 472 5.38 -12.32 22.40
N ASP A 473 4.97 -12.90 21.28
CA ASP A 473 4.62 -12.16 20.07
C ASP A 473 3.38 -11.29 20.27
N TYR A 474 2.43 -11.74 21.11
CA TYR A 474 1.29 -10.97 21.54
C TYR A 474 1.70 -9.78 22.41
N LEU A 475 2.58 -10.00 23.38
CA LEU A 475 3.16 -8.93 24.20
C LEU A 475 3.82 -7.88 23.32
N HIS A 476 4.74 -8.31 22.44
CA HIS A 476 5.46 -7.44 21.52
C HIS A 476 4.52 -6.56 20.69
N TYR A 477 3.56 -7.22 20.03
CA TYR A 477 2.57 -6.54 19.19
C TYR A 477 1.72 -5.55 19.99
N ARG A 478 1.11 -6.00 21.10
CA ARG A 478 0.19 -5.16 21.90
C ARG A 478 0.93 -3.99 22.53
N PHE A 479 2.11 -4.22 23.08
CA PHE A 479 2.91 -3.17 23.68
C PHE A 479 3.30 -2.10 22.66
N LYS A 480 3.81 -2.52 21.49
CA LYS A 480 4.18 -1.62 20.41
C LYS A 480 2.96 -0.85 19.87
N MET A 481 1.81 -1.49 19.73
CA MET A 481 0.57 -0.84 19.27
C MET A 481 0.05 0.19 20.28
N GLN A 482 0.16 -0.09 21.58
CA GLN A 482 -0.35 0.79 22.62
C GLN A 482 0.64 1.93 22.99
N THR A 483 1.93 1.72 22.82
CA THR A 483 2.98 2.67 23.24
C THR A 483 3.75 3.32 22.10
N GLY A 484 3.69 2.75 20.90
CA GLY A 484 4.47 3.18 19.73
C GLY A 484 5.92 2.67 19.71
N ILE A 485 6.41 2.03 20.78
CA ILE A 485 7.79 1.53 20.91
C ILE A 485 7.81 0.06 21.34
N THR A 486 8.93 -0.64 21.12
CA THR A 486 9.10 -2.01 21.58
C THR A 486 9.33 -2.07 23.09
N VAL A 487 9.07 -3.24 23.69
CA VAL A 487 9.37 -3.49 25.11
C VAL A 487 10.85 -3.26 25.43
N GLU A 488 11.74 -3.72 24.56
CA GLU A 488 13.19 -3.53 24.71
C GLU A 488 13.57 -2.06 24.71
N LYS A 489 13.06 -1.30 23.72
CA LYS A 489 13.32 0.16 23.64
C LYS A 489 12.78 0.91 24.86
N TYR A 490 11.63 0.49 25.41
CA TYR A 490 11.08 1.07 26.63
C TYR A 490 12.00 0.82 27.86
N ILE A 491 12.55 -0.38 27.97
CA ILE A 491 13.51 -0.75 29.04
C ILE A 491 14.78 0.08 28.91
N ASP A 492 15.33 0.22 27.69
CA ASP A 492 16.56 0.99 27.45
C ASP A 492 16.38 2.47 27.83
N VAL A 493 15.25 3.09 27.46
CA VAL A 493 14.92 4.48 27.86
C VAL A 493 14.87 4.66 29.38
N LEU A 494 14.29 3.68 30.10
CA LEU A 494 14.25 3.73 31.55
C LEU A 494 15.65 3.60 32.18
N GLU A 495 16.55 2.83 31.59
CA GLU A 495 17.94 2.72 32.02
C GLU A 495 18.71 4.04 31.80
N ASP A 496 18.52 4.67 30.65
CA ASP A 496 19.14 5.95 30.30
C ASP A 496 18.70 7.07 31.29
N ILE A 497 17.40 7.13 31.59
CA ILE A 497 16.86 8.08 32.59
C ILE A 497 17.52 7.87 33.98
N LYS A 498 17.66 6.62 34.41
CA LYS A 498 18.29 6.29 35.69
C LYS A 498 19.78 6.61 35.75
N GLN A 499 20.48 6.54 34.60
CA GLN A 499 21.90 6.91 34.52
C GLN A 499 22.10 8.44 34.55
N ALA A 500 21.13 9.19 34.02
CA ALA A 500 21.15 10.66 34.02
C ALA A 500 20.86 11.27 35.43
N ASP A 501 20.17 10.51 36.28
CA ASP A 501 19.83 10.92 37.67
C ASP A 501 20.92 10.55 38.71
N LYS A 502 22.06 9.99 38.28
CA LYS A 502 23.25 9.69 39.11
C LYS A 502 24.41 10.62 38.78
#